data_4d01bc39626f548cf029b06e06e4cf3c
#
_entry.id   4d01bc39626f548cf029b06e06e4cf3c
#
_cell.length_a   1.000
_cell.length_b   1.000
_cell.length_c   1.000
_cell.angle_alpha   90.00
_cell.angle_beta   90.00
_cell.angle_gamma   90.00
#
_symmetry.space_group_name_H-M   'P 1'
#
loop_
_entity.id
_entity.type
_entity.pdbx_description
1 polymer ?
#
loop_
_entity_poly.entity_id
_entity_poly.type
_entity_poly.pdbx_seq_one_letter_code
_entity_poly.pdbx_strand_id
1 'polypeptide(L)'
;MAEFAKKVNIKHPVSADLVEIREDPFHPNAYVISLPLDSYPSYVWHTLFELELWSSLDFWDRKALVVGNELKLVTTRDNLQDKLNWLEKIVVAANKRVDEHNKNVRAEKDAKDLALADEVAIRTELSKWLAGRVAR
;
A
#
# COMPACT_ATOMS: atom_id res chain seq x y z
N MET A 1 -13.33 2.00 7.37
CA MET A 1 -13.57 2.85 6.20
C MET A 1 -12.48 2.59 5.16
N ALA A 2 -12.86 2.25 3.94
CA ALA A 2 -11.91 1.98 2.88
C ALA A 2 -11.41 3.29 2.26
N GLU A 3 -10.11 3.45 2.19
CA GLU A 3 -9.47 4.64 1.64
C GLU A 3 -8.63 4.27 0.42
N PHE A 4 -8.54 5.20 -0.53
CA PHE A 4 -7.62 5.04 -1.65
C PHE A 4 -6.19 5.07 -1.13
N ALA A 5 -5.34 4.25 -1.73
CA ALA A 5 -3.92 4.21 -1.43
C ALA A 5 -3.10 4.70 -2.61
N LYS A 6 -1.94 5.26 -2.32
CA LYS A 6 -0.97 5.69 -3.33
C LYS A 6 0.12 4.65 -3.45
N LYS A 7 0.57 4.39 -4.67
CA LYS A 7 1.73 3.56 -4.92
C LYS A 7 3.00 4.23 -4.39
N VAL A 8 3.89 3.43 -3.83
CA VAL A 8 5.18 3.89 -3.32
C VAL A 8 6.28 3.05 -3.96
N ASN A 9 7.30 3.72 -4.45
CA ASN A 9 8.45 3.07 -5.07
C ASN A 9 9.74 3.50 -4.40
N ILE A 10 10.78 2.69 -4.54
CA ILE A 10 12.12 3.11 -4.17
C ILE A 10 12.49 4.27 -5.10
N LYS A 11 12.99 5.35 -4.52
CA LYS A 11 13.32 6.56 -5.26
C LYS A 11 14.49 6.32 -6.21
N HIS A 12 14.31 6.72 -7.48
CA HIS A 12 15.35 6.64 -8.51
C HIS A 12 15.38 7.94 -9.32
N PRO A 13 16.55 8.39 -9.77
CA PRO A 13 17.88 7.88 -9.44
C PRO A 13 18.34 8.35 -8.06
N VAL A 14 19.11 7.50 -7.38
CA VAL A 14 19.74 7.84 -6.10
C VAL A 14 21.20 7.43 -6.18
N SER A 15 22.10 8.35 -5.81
CA SER A 15 23.51 8.04 -5.71
C SER A 15 23.77 7.08 -4.55
N ALA A 16 24.55 6.05 -4.77
CA ALA A 16 24.93 5.10 -3.72
C ALA A 16 25.64 5.79 -2.56
N ASP A 17 26.34 6.90 -2.83
CA ASP A 17 27.05 7.67 -1.80
C ASP A 17 26.12 8.35 -0.82
N LEU A 18 24.86 8.57 -1.21
CA LEU A 18 23.83 9.21 -0.37
C LEU A 18 23.00 8.20 0.41
N VAL A 19 23.17 6.90 0.14
CA VAL A 19 22.45 5.85 0.84
C VAL A 19 23.15 5.54 2.16
N GLU A 20 22.40 5.61 3.25
CA GLU A 20 22.95 5.30 4.57
C GLU A 20 23.14 3.80 4.72
N ILE A 21 24.34 3.40 5.16
CA ILE A 21 24.70 2.01 5.41
C ILE A 21 25.28 1.94 6.82
N ARG A 22 24.69 1.11 7.68
CA ARG A 22 25.15 0.91 9.06
C ARG A 22 25.33 -0.56 9.34
N GLU A 23 26.27 -0.91 10.21
CA GLU A 23 26.39 -2.26 10.71
C GLU A 23 25.17 -2.61 11.56
N ASP A 24 24.67 -3.85 11.42
CA ASP A 24 23.63 -4.36 12.28
C ASP A 24 24.26 -4.76 13.63
N PRO A 25 23.83 -4.12 14.75
CA PRO A 25 24.43 -4.42 16.06
C PRO A 25 24.15 -5.84 16.57
N PHE A 26 23.16 -6.51 16.01
CA PHE A 26 22.72 -7.82 16.48
C PHE A 26 23.25 -9.00 15.64
N HIS A 27 23.72 -8.73 14.44
CA HIS A 27 24.18 -9.77 13.50
C HIS A 27 25.54 -9.44 12.94
N PRO A 28 26.54 -10.30 13.14
CA PRO A 28 27.88 -10.06 12.58
C PRO A 28 27.82 -10.11 11.05
N ASN A 29 28.59 -9.23 10.42
CA ASN A 29 28.70 -9.12 8.96
C ASN A 29 27.42 -8.71 8.23
N ALA A 30 26.38 -8.31 8.95
CA ALA A 30 25.15 -7.78 8.38
C ALA A 30 25.13 -6.25 8.46
N TYR A 31 24.43 -5.66 7.50
CA TYR A 31 24.31 -4.21 7.36
C TYR A 31 22.87 -3.82 7.14
N VAL A 32 22.50 -2.66 7.66
CA VAL A 32 21.21 -2.03 7.42
C VAL A 32 21.40 -0.97 6.36
N ILE A 33 20.70 -1.13 5.24
CA ILE A 33 20.73 -0.17 4.13
C ILE A 33 19.41 0.58 4.12
N SER A 34 19.48 1.91 4.19
CA SER A 34 18.31 2.77 4.17
C SER A 34 18.06 3.31 2.77
N LEU A 35 17.09 2.74 2.08
CA LEU A 35 16.72 3.14 0.72
C LEU A 35 15.60 4.18 0.78
N PRO A 36 15.76 5.34 0.13
CA PRO A 36 14.72 6.35 0.13
C PRO A 36 13.54 5.91 -0.72
N LEU A 37 12.33 6.21 -0.24
CA LEU A 37 11.09 6.03 -0.98
C LEU A 37 10.69 7.35 -1.64
N ASP A 38 9.94 7.27 -2.73
CA ASP A 38 9.50 8.45 -3.48
C ASP A 38 8.40 9.24 -2.77
N SER A 39 7.80 8.67 -1.74
CA SER A 39 6.79 9.35 -0.91
C SER A 39 6.67 8.66 0.43
N TYR A 40 5.99 9.32 1.38
CA TYR A 40 5.65 8.69 2.66
C TYR A 40 4.53 7.68 2.44
N PRO A 41 4.74 6.39 2.81
CA PRO A 41 3.71 5.37 2.64
C PRO A 41 2.50 5.64 3.54
N SER A 42 1.31 5.40 2.98
CA SER A 42 0.09 5.38 3.78
C SER A 42 0.03 4.11 4.62
N TYR A 43 -0.85 4.08 5.61
CA TYR A 43 -1.11 2.89 6.40
C TYR A 43 -1.53 1.70 5.51
N VAL A 44 -2.35 1.95 4.50
CA VAL A 44 -2.81 0.90 3.57
C VAL A 44 -1.63 0.31 2.80
N TRP A 45 -0.77 1.15 2.23
CA TRP A 45 0.41 0.66 1.51
C TRP A 45 1.32 -0.15 2.43
N HIS A 46 1.53 0.35 3.64
CA HIS A 46 2.36 -0.33 4.63
C HIS A 46 1.84 -1.74 4.93
N THR A 47 0.53 -1.87 5.12
CA THR A 47 -0.12 -3.17 5.35
C THR A 47 0.03 -4.11 4.16
N LEU A 48 -0.18 -3.60 2.94
CA LEU A 48 -0.05 -4.40 1.72
C LEU A 48 1.40 -4.83 1.47
N PHE A 49 2.35 -3.95 1.75
CA PHE A 49 3.77 -4.28 1.69
C PHE A 49 4.13 -5.41 2.67
N GLU A 50 3.67 -5.32 3.91
CA GLU A 50 3.92 -6.36 4.91
C GLU A 50 3.30 -7.69 4.52
N LEU A 51 2.10 -7.69 3.92
CA LEU A 51 1.48 -8.92 3.42
C LEU A 51 2.36 -9.60 2.37
N GLU A 52 2.91 -8.85 1.43
CA GLU A 52 3.83 -9.40 0.43
C GLU A 52 5.13 -9.88 1.05
N LEU A 53 5.66 -9.12 2.00
CA LEU A 53 6.89 -9.47 2.70
C LEU A 53 6.75 -10.80 3.43
N TRP A 54 5.68 -10.95 4.20
CA TRP A 54 5.43 -12.17 4.99
C TRP A 54 5.00 -13.36 4.14
N SER A 55 4.48 -13.12 2.93
CA SER A 55 4.11 -14.17 1.99
C SER A 55 5.27 -14.67 1.15
N SER A 56 6.38 -13.94 1.12
CA SER A 56 7.55 -14.31 0.34
C SER A 56 8.27 -15.52 0.94
N LEU A 57 8.65 -16.46 0.08
CA LEU A 57 9.42 -17.64 0.46
C LEU A 57 10.88 -17.54 0.05
N ASP A 58 11.29 -16.46 -0.61
CA ASP A 58 12.63 -16.31 -1.16
C ASP A 58 13.70 -16.18 -0.08
N PHE A 59 13.38 -15.45 1.00
CA PHE A 59 14.26 -15.30 2.15
C PHE A 59 13.52 -15.57 3.44
N TRP A 60 13.96 -16.51 4.21
CA TRP A 60 13.32 -16.90 5.46
C TRP A 60 13.43 -15.83 6.54
N ASP A 61 14.48 -15.02 6.52
CA ASP A 61 14.71 -13.98 7.53
C ASP A 61 13.90 -12.70 7.29
N ARG A 62 13.50 -12.42 6.05
CA ARG A 62 12.61 -11.32 5.65
C ARG A 62 12.89 -9.99 6.35
N LYS A 63 14.17 -9.66 6.48
CA LYS A 63 14.59 -8.46 7.22
C LYS A 63 14.52 -7.22 6.36
N ALA A 64 13.32 -6.67 6.25
CA ALA A 64 13.06 -5.38 5.64
C ALA A 64 12.00 -4.66 6.47
N LEU A 65 12.12 -3.34 6.57
CA LEU A 65 11.26 -2.53 7.43
C LEU A 65 11.06 -1.16 6.81
N VAL A 66 9.82 -0.68 6.80
CA VAL A 66 9.49 0.69 6.38
C VAL A 66 9.51 1.59 7.61
N VAL A 67 10.31 2.65 7.57
CA VAL A 67 10.39 3.65 8.63
C VAL A 67 10.29 5.03 7.97
N GLY A 68 9.19 5.74 8.21
CA GLY A 68 8.95 7.02 7.56
C GLY A 68 8.89 6.86 6.05
N ASN A 69 9.73 7.58 5.34
CA ASN A 69 9.86 7.49 3.88
C ASN A 69 11.11 6.69 3.44
N GLU A 70 11.58 5.81 4.30
CA GLU A 70 12.73 4.96 4.02
C GLU A 70 12.38 3.48 4.12
N LEU A 71 13.00 2.69 3.28
CA LEU A 71 12.90 1.24 3.31
C LEU A 71 14.25 0.70 3.79
N LYS A 72 14.26 0.12 4.98
CA LYS A 72 15.47 -0.42 5.58
C LYS A 72 15.58 -1.90 5.26
N LEU A 73 16.71 -2.28 4.67
CA LEU A 73 17.01 -3.66 4.30
C LEU A 73 18.19 -4.15 5.10
N VAL A 74 18.03 -5.28 5.78
CA VAL A 74 19.12 -5.95 6.48
C VAL A 74 19.67 -7.06 5.59
N THR A 75 20.94 -6.98 5.26
CA THR A 75 21.58 -7.95 4.36
C THR A 75 23.05 -8.10 4.66
N THR A 76 23.64 -9.19 4.20
CA THR A 76 25.08 -9.37 4.15
C THR A 76 25.59 -8.94 2.77
N ARG A 77 26.90 -8.72 2.67
CA ARG A 77 27.53 -8.37 1.40
C ARG A 77 27.26 -9.43 0.31
N ASP A 78 27.31 -10.70 0.69
CA ASP A 78 27.16 -11.80 -0.25
C ASP A 78 25.75 -11.93 -0.82
N ASN A 79 24.74 -11.53 -0.02
CA ASN A 79 23.34 -11.62 -0.39
C ASN A 79 22.77 -10.29 -0.92
N LEU A 80 23.59 -9.24 -1.02
CA LEU A 80 23.11 -7.90 -1.33
C LEU A 80 22.30 -7.83 -2.62
N GLN A 81 22.84 -8.32 -3.73
CA GLN A 81 22.16 -8.28 -5.02
C GLN A 81 20.85 -9.05 -5.01
N ASP A 82 20.88 -10.26 -4.46
CA ASP A 82 19.68 -11.10 -4.40
C ASP A 82 18.59 -10.46 -3.54
N LYS A 83 18.96 -9.88 -2.41
CA LYS A 83 18.00 -9.21 -1.54
C LYS A 83 17.46 -7.91 -2.13
N LEU A 84 18.27 -7.14 -2.83
CA LEU A 84 17.80 -5.94 -3.54
C LEU A 84 16.80 -6.30 -4.62
N ASN A 85 17.09 -7.34 -5.41
CA ASN A 85 16.16 -7.81 -6.44
C ASN A 85 14.86 -8.35 -5.83
N TRP A 86 14.97 -9.08 -4.75
CA TRP A 86 13.81 -9.57 -3.99
C TRP A 86 12.95 -8.43 -3.46
N LEU A 87 13.59 -7.43 -2.83
CA LEU A 87 12.89 -6.28 -2.28
C LEU A 87 12.14 -5.50 -3.35
N GLU A 88 12.75 -5.32 -4.52
CA GLU A 88 12.11 -4.67 -5.66
C GLU A 88 10.85 -5.42 -6.10
N LYS A 89 10.91 -6.74 -6.15
CA LYS A 89 9.73 -7.58 -6.45
C LYS A 89 8.63 -7.41 -5.41
N ILE A 90 9.00 -7.32 -4.12
CA ILE A 90 8.02 -7.09 -3.04
C ILE A 90 7.33 -5.75 -3.21
N VAL A 91 8.08 -4.69 -3.52
CA VAL A 91 7.53 -3.35 -3.76
C VAL A 91 6.58 -3.36 -4.97
N VAL A 92 6.97 -3.99 -6.06
CA VAL A 92 6.13 -4.12 -7.27
C VAL A 92 4.84 -4.87 -6.94
N ALA A 93 4.93 -5.96 -6.20
CA ALA A 93 3.77 -6.75 -5.79
C ALA A 93 2.84 -5.96 -4.85
N ALA A 94 3.40 -5.19 -3.91
CA ALA A 94 2.63 -4.32 -3.03
C ALA A 94 1.87 -3.26 -3.83
N ASN A 95 2.52 -2.64 -4.81
CA ASN A 95 1.88 -1.65 -5.68
C ASN A 95 0.77 -2.25 -6.55
N LYS A 96 0.93 -3.49 -6.98
CA LYS A 96 -0.13 -4.20 -7.69
C LYS A 96 -1.36 -4.43 -6.79
N ARG A 97 -1.13 -4.75 -5.53
CA ARG A 97 -2.23 -4.86 -4.55
C ARG A 97 -2.90 -3.51 -4.29
N VAL A 98 -2.15 -2.41 -4.36
CA VAL A 98 -2.71 -1.06 -4.28
C VAL A 98 -3.72 -0.83 -5.41
N ASP A 99 -3.40 -1.22 -6.63
CA ASP A 99 -4.31 -1.10 -7.76
C ASP A 99 -5.61 -1.89 -7.52
N GLU A 100 -5.50 -3.11 -7.03
CA GLU A 100 -6.66 -3.95 -6.70
C GLU A 100 -7.48 -3.35 -5.56
N HIS A 101 -6.81 -2.86 -4.52
CA HIS A 101 -7.44 -2.20 -3.39
C HIS A 101 -8.23 -0.96 -3.83
N ASN A 102 -7.61 -0.10 -4.64
CA ASN A 102 -8.25 1.11 -5.14
C ASN A 102 -9.46 0.80 -6.03
N LYS A 103 -9.37 -0.25 -6.82
CA LYS A 103 -10.48 -0.72 -7.64
C LYS A 103 -11.66 -1.16 -6.77
N ASN A 104 -11.40 -1.87 -5.68
CA ASN A 104 -12.43 -2.30 -4.74
C ASN A 104 -13.05 -1.12 -3.99
N VAL A 105 -12.24 -0.15 -3.56
CA VAL A 105 -12.72 1.08 -2.92
C VAL A 105 -13.66 1.85 -3.84
N ARG A 106 -13.28 1.99 -5.12
CA ARG A 106 -14.12 2.65 -6.12
C ARG A 106 -15.44 1.92 -6.33
N ALA A 107 -15.41 0.60 -6.43
CA ALA A 107 -16.61 -0.21 -6.60
C ALA A 107 -17.57 -0.06 -5.41
N GLU A 108 -17.05 -0.06 -4.18
CA GLU A 108 -17.85 0.16 -2.99
C GLU A 108 -18.48 1.57 -2.97
N LYS A 109 -17.71 2.57 -3.34
CA LYS A 109 -18.18 3.95 -3.41
C LYS A 109 -19.29 4.10 -4.45
N ASP A 110 -19.09 3.54 -5.64
CA ASP A 110 -20.07 3.59 -6.72
C ASP A 110 -21.37 2.87 -6.32
N ALA A 111 -21.26 1.74 -5.63
CA ALA A 111 -22.42 1.02 -5.13
C ALA A 111 -23.21 1.83 -4.10
N LYS A 112 -22.52 2.52 -3.19
CA LYS A 112 -23.16 3.40 -2.20
C LYS A 112 -23.83 4.61 -2.86
N ASP A 113 -23.18 5.23 -3.83
CA ASP A 113 -23.72 6.37 -4.57
C ASP A 113 -24.98 5.96 -5.33
N LEU A 114 -24.99 4.79 -5.95
CA LEU A 114 -26.16 4.26 -6.65
C LEU A 114 -27.32 4.00 -5.68
N ALA A 115 -27.04 3.39 -4.52
CA ALA A 115 -28.04 3.12 -3.51
C ALA A 115 -28.68 4.41 -2.96
N LEU A 116 -27.88 5.46 -2.76
CA LEU A 116 -28.38 6.77 -2.35
C LEU A 116 -29.25 7.41 -3.42
N ALA A 117 -28.87 7.33 -4.68
CA ALA A 117 -29.65 7.85 -5.81
C ALA A 117 -31.02 7.14 -5.90
N ASP A 118 -31.04 5.83 -5.73
CA ASP A 118 -32.28 5.04 -5.72
C ASP A 118 -33.17 5.45 -4.54
N GLU A 119 -32.61 5.65 -3.35
CA GLU A 119 -33.37 6.08 -2.18
C GLU A 119 -34.03 7.44 -2.43
N VAL A 120 -33.31 8.40 -3.02
CA VAL A 120 -33.86 9.72 -3.35
C VAL A 120 -35.02 9.61 -4.34
N ALA A 121 -34.86 8.78 -5.38
CA ALA A 121 -35.91 8.55 -6.37
C ALA A 121 -37.17 7.94 -5.74
N ILE A 122 -37.00 6.94 -4.88
CA ILE A 122 -38.10 6.31 -4.16
C ILE A 122 -38.84 7.32 -3.25
N ARG A 123 -38.11 8.13 -2.52
CA ARG A 123 -38.71 9.15 -1.67
C ARG A 123 -39.50 10.20 -2.46
N THR A 124 -39.02 10.58 -3.62
CA THR A 124 -39.69 11.51 -4.52
C THR A 124 -41.02 10.93 -5.00
N GLU A 125 -41.03 9.68 -5.46
CA GLU A 125 -42.26 9.00 -5.90
C GLU A 125 -43.25 8.82 -4.75
N LEU A 126 -42.73 8.44 -3.58
CA LEU A 126 -43.53 8.26 -2.39
C LEU A 126 -44.21 9.60 -1.97
N SER A 127 -43.45 10.69 -2.02
CA SER A 127 -43.99 12.03 -1.69
C SER A 127 -45.12 12.42 -2.62
N LYS A 128 -45.00 12.15 -3.91
CA LYS A 128 -46.08 12.42 -4.90
C LYS A 128 -47.32 11.61 -4.60
N TRP A 129 -47.15 10.34 -4.29
CA TRP A 129 -48.25 9.44 -3.99
C TRP A 129 -48.99 9.89 -2.71
N LEU A 130 -48.24 10.22 -1.66
CA LEU A 130 -48.81 10.70 -0.39
C LEU A 130 -49.55 12.05 -0.57
N ALA A 131 -48.98 12.97 -1.34
CA ALA A 131 -49.62 14.24 -1.65
C ALA A 131 -50.94 14.06 -2.37
N GLY A 132 -50.99 13.13 -3.32
CA GLY A 132 -52.24 12.80 -4.02
C GLY A 132 -53.32 12.27 -3.10
N ARG A 133 -52.93 11.54 -2.07
CA ARG A 133 -53.90 11.03 -1.08
C ARG A 133 -54.42 12.09 -0.10
N VAL A 134 -53.52 12.99 0.32
CA VAL A 134 -53.90 14.07 1.24
C VAL A 134 -54.81 15.09 0.59
N ALA A 135 -54.67 15.29 -0.73
CA ALA A 135 -55.46 16.24 -1.49
C ALA A 135 -56.93 15.82 -1.76
N ARG A 136 -57.33 14.64 -1.33
CA ARG A 136 -58.70 14.15 -1.51
C ARG A 136 -59.62 14.58 -0.37
#